data_94f14df361909cd95bdb4de7b327b6a3
#
_entry.id   94f14df361909cd95bdb4de7b327b6a3
#
_cell.length_a   1.000
_cell.length_b   1.000
_cell.length_c   1.000
_cell.angle_alpha   90.00
_cell.angle_beta   90.00
_cell.angle_gamma   90.00
#
_symmetry.space_group_name_H-M   'P 1'
#
loop_
_entity.id
_entity.type
_entity.pdbx_description
1 polymer ?
#
loop_
_entity_poly.entity_id
_entity_poly.type
_entity_poly.pdbx_seq_one_letter_code
_entity_poly.pdbx_strand_id
1 'polypeptide(L)'
;MAKISLFLDTRKKSPVVKLLINVGSRNSTISLGIPLDSPEQWQPANPRGPITGHPASRSMNAIIQSRFVIAQEVLHSMMLNQEPVTLDTLKAKILAAIDPDKAEKQTPKDTLLEWVHRYQGQTNGRTRELYRETEKRLSEFAIFHVSGINPRNDLDIHRNPTATKRGEEYLIALPIQDITPKWLEAFDLYLSKTMGTNARAIHLRNLRAILKNAIRNDIDLKDPFLKFKIRREDTRHRALTPEQFKTLFTYKIPEKEKELIEYRDIALLIFLLIGINVADLFEATEFMNGRLEYNRRKTHRHYSIKVEPEAAAIFKKYRGKRHLLKYADTNISHISLTKKLDRSLKRVGPVTYDPSPTRNHQPFKQWHGLFPDISVYWLRHTWATFAAKIGIPKDTIALCLGHGKKTVTDIYIDFDQEVIDLANRKVIDYALSLIK
;
A
#
# COMPACT_ATOMS: atom_id res chain seq x y z
N MET A 1 21.04 -36.21 3.52
CA MET A 1 20.93 -37.05 2.30
C MET A 1 19.46 -37.27 2.01
N ALA A 2 19.04 -37.21 0.75
CA ALA A 2 17.66 -37.48 0.37
C ALA A 2 17.50 -38.98 0.05
N LYS A 3 16.38 -39.59 0.48
CA LYS A 3 16.10 -41.02 0.27
C LYS A 3 14.61 -41.21 -0.02
N ILE A 4 14.30 -42.06 -0.97
CA ILE A 4 12.92 -42.46 -1.31
C ILE A 4 12.78 -43.95 -1.05
N SER A 5 11.67 -44.34 -0.40
CA SER A 5 11.35 -45.72 -0.09
C SER A 5 9.85 -45.97 -0.19
N LEU A 6 9.47 -47.23 -0.33
CA LEU A 6 8.05 -47.65 -0.32
C LEU A 6 7.60 -47.83 1.14
N PHE A 7 6.35 -47.51 1.40
CA PHE A 7 5.75 -47.54 2.73
C PHE A 7 4.25 -47.93 2.63
N LEU A 8 3.80 -48.81 3.52
CA LEU A 8 2.39 -49.12 3.67
C LEU A 8 1.76 -48.29 4.79
N ASP A 9 0.77 -47.48 4.45
CA ASP A 9 0.00 -46.70 5.45
C ASP A 9 -1.23 -47.50 5.90
N THR A 10 -1.18 -48.00 7.12
CA THR A 10 -2.23 -48.84 7.74
C THR A 10 -3.21 -48.06 8.62
N ARG A 11 -3.09 -46.73 8.69
CA ARG A 11 -3.93 -45.84 9.54
C ARG A 11 -5.38 -45.75 9.08
N LYS A 12 -5.66 -46.12 7.85
CA LYS A 12 -7.01 -46.13 7.27
C LYS A 12 -7.56 -47.55 7.24
N LYS A 13 -8.90 -47.70 7.14
CA LYS A 13 -9.62 -48.97 7.08
C LYS A 13 -9.12 -49.86 5.92
N SER A 14 -8.69 -49.28 4.82
CA SER A 14 -7.99 -49.97 3.73
C SER A 14 -6.53 -49.46 3.69
N PRO A 15 -5.55 -50.32 3.90
CA PRO A 15 -4.15 -49.95 3.80
C PRO A 15 -3.79 -49.46 2.39
N VAL A 16 -2.92 -48.43 2.30
CA VAL A 16 -2.56 -47.82 1.00
C VAL A 16 -1.05 -47.73 0.86
N VAL A 17 -0.56 -48.14 -0.31
CA VAL A 17 0.87 -48.01 -0.62
C VAL A 17 1.25 -46.60 -0.93
N LYS A 18 2.33 -46.12 -0.32
CA LYS A 18 2.87 -44.73 -0.45
C LYS A 18 4.36 -44.75 -0.73
N LEU A 19 4.85 -43.69 -1.38
CA LEU A 19 6.25 -43.31 -1.37
C LEU A 19 6.54 -42.51 -0.09
N LEU A 20 7.56 -42.89 0.63
CA LEU A 20 8.13 -42.15 1.74
C LEU A 20 9.37 -41.38 1.24
N ILE A 21 9.34 -40.07 1.34
CA ILE A 21 10.42 -39.18 0.93
C ILE A 21 11.05 -38.60 2.19
N ASN A 22 12.33 -38.81 2.37
CA ASN A 22 13.14 -38.27 3.48
C ASN A 22 14.16 -37.29 2.93
N VAL A 23 14.24 -36.09 3.50
CA VAL A 23 15.27 -35.08 3.20
C VAL A 23 15.78 -34.49 4.51
N GLY A 24 17.02 -34.85 4.88
CA GLY A 24 17.54 -34.49 6.20
C GLY A 24 16.71 -35.13 7.33
N SER A 25 16.23 -34.29 8.25
CA SER A 25 15.36 -34.69 9.38
C SER A 25 13.87 -34.64 9.07
N ARG A 26 13.48 -34.20 7.88
CA ARG A 26 12.06 -34.06 7.46
C ARG A 26 11.64 -35.21 6.55
N ASN A 27 10.37 -35.63 6.69
CA ASN A 27 9.78 -36.62 5.80
C ASN A 27 8.40 -36.18 5.28
N SER A 28 8.00 -36.74 4.16
CA SER A 28 6.64 -36.62 3.60
C SER A 28 6.30 -37.86 2.82
N THR A 29 5.00 -38.06 2.55
CA THR A 29 4.52 -39.23 1.77
C THR A 29 3.72 -38.80 0.54
N ILE A 30 3.82 -39.61 -0.52
CA ILE A 30 2.97 -39.52 -1.72
C ILE A 30 2.17 -40.81 -1.83
N SER A 31 0.84 -40.72 -1.93
CA SER A 31 0.00 -41.91 -2.13
C SER A 31 0.14 -42.38 -3.56
N LEU A 32 0.33 -43.68 -3.74
CA LEU A 32 0.34 -44.33 -5.04
C LEU A 32 -1.07 -44.73 -5.52
N GLY A 33 -2.10 -44.50 -4.71
CA GLY A 33 -3.49 -44.82 -5.07
C GLY A 33 -3.76 -46.31 -5.18
N ILE A 34 -2.97 -47.14 -4.50
CA ILE A 34 -3.09 -48.60 -4.54
C ILE A 34 -3.56 -49.06 -3.15
N PRO A 35 -4.86 -49.31 -2.95
CA PRO A 35 -5.40 -49.86 -1.72
C PRO A 35 -5.14 -51.35 -1.66
N LEU A 36 -4.95 -51.88 -0.47
CA LEU A 36 -4.88 -53.33 -0.19
C LEU A 36 -6.07 -53.73 0.67
N ASP A 37 -6.47 -55.02 0.55
CA ASP A 37 -7.55 -55.57 1.36
C ASP A 37 -7.10 -55.85 2.78
N SER A 38 -5.81 -56.28 2.94
CA SER A 38 -5.21 -56.52 4.25
C SER A 38 -3.71 -56.11 4.25
N PRO A 39 -3.13 -55.80 5.44
CA PRO A 39 -1.69 -55.50 5.57
C PRO A 39 -0.80 -56.70 5.22
N GLU A 40 -1.30 -57.92 5.34
CA GLU A 40 -0.53 -59.15 5.11
C GLU A 40 -0.14 -59.31 3.64
N GLN A 41 -0.88 -58.67 2.74
CA GLN A 41 -0.57 -58.63 1.30
C GLN A 41 0.69 -57.84 0.98
N TRP A 42 1.24 -57.09 1.96
CA TRP A 42 2.44 -56.27 1.79
C TRP A 42 3.71 -57.00 2.23
N GLN A 43 4.54 -57.35 1.30
CA GLN A 43 5.82 -58.04 1.50
C GLN A 43 6.95 -57.31 0.73
N PRO A 44 7.49 -56.23 1.26
CA PRO A 44 8.44 -55.35 0.52
C PRO A 44 9.74 -56.06 0.11
N ALA A 45 10.11 -57.12 0.78
CA ALA A 45 11.32 -57.91 0.49
C ALA A 45 11.10 -59.00 -0.56
N ASN A 46 9.87 -59.19 -1.06
CA ASN A 46 9.60 -60.23 -2.04
C ASN A 46 10.18 -59.87 -3.43
N PRO A 47 11.03 -60.75 -4.02
CA PRO A 47 11.70 -60.45 -5.30
C PRO A 47 10.73 -60.38 -6.49
N ARG A 48 9.51 -60.93 -6.39
CA ARG A 48 8.48 -60.86 -7.42
C ARG A 48 7.58 -59.64 -7.33
N GLY A 49 7.85 -58.78 -6.34
CA GLY A 49 7.14 -57.54 -6.09
C GLY A 49 6.50 -57.46 -4.70
N PRO A 50 6.28 -56.24 -4.17
CA PRO A 50 5.89 -56.04 -2.77
C PRO A 50 4.45 -56.41 -2.43
N ILE A 51 3.59 -56.67 -3.40
CA ILE A 51 2.20 -57.14 -3.19
C ILE A 51 2.09 -58.61 -3.54
N THR A 52 1.59 -59.40 -2.60
CA THR A 52 1.37 -60.85 -2.74
C THR A 52 -0.07 -61.23 -2.30
N GLY A 53 -0.58 -62.32 -2.84
CA GLY A 53 -1.90 -62.86 -2.43
C GLY A 53 -3.12 -62.02 -2.86
N HIS A 54 -2.93 -60.98 -3.68
CA HIS A 54 -4.00 -60.18 -4.24
C HIS A 54 -4.23 -60.59 -5.72
N PRO A 55 -5.49 -60.73 -6.21
CA PRO A 55 -5.77 -61.13 -7.60
C PRO A 55 -5.10 -60.24 -8.65
N ALA A 56 -5.00 -58.95 -8.39
CA ALA A 56 -4.35 -57.95 -9.26
C ALA A 56 -2.89 -57.68 -8.86
N SER A 57 -2.23 -58.51 -8.08
CA SER A 57 -0.87 -58.28 -7.57
C SER A 57 0.15 -57.92 -8.66
N ARG A 58 0.07 -58.60 -9.83
CA ARG A 58 0.99 -58.36 -10.95
C ARG A 58 0.87 -56.95 -11.52
N SER A 59 -0.35 -56.46 -11.76
CA SER A 59 -0.55 -55.09 -12.27
C SER A 59 -0.24 -54.04 -11.23
N MET A 60 -0.61 -54.26 -9.97
CA MET A 60 -0.29 -53.38 -8.86
C MET A 60 1.23 -53.22 -8.65
N ASN A 61 1.95 -54.34 -8.67
CA ASN A 61 3.41 -54.34 -8.57
C ASN A 61 4.08 -53.58 -9.72
N ALA A 62 3.57 -53.75 -10.96
CA ALA A 62 4.06 -53.03 -12.12
C ALA A 62 3.88 -51.50 -11.95
N ILE A 63 2.72 -51.04 -11.47
CA ILE A 63 2.43 -49.64 -11.21
C ILE A 63 3.34 -49.09 -10.09
N ILE A 64 3.53 -49.83 -8.99
CA ILE A 64 4.40 -49.47 -7.90
C ILE A 64 5.84 -49.27 -8.39
N GLN A 65 6.35 -50.26 -9.12
CA GLN A 65 7.69 -50.27 -9.66
C GLN A 65 7.93 -49.08 -10.60
N SER A 66 7.02 -48.86 -11.57
CA SER A 66 7.07 -47.73 -12.48
C SER A 66 7.14 -46.38 -11.75
N ARG A 67 6.22 -46.15 -10.82
CA ARG A 67 6.17 -44.89 -10.05
C ARG A 67 7.38 -44.72 -9.11
N PHE A 68 7.90 -45.82 -8.58
CA PHE A 68 9.09 -45.78 -7.73
C PHE A 68 10.37 -45.42 -8.54
N VAL A 69 10.51 -46.02 -9.74
CA VAL A 69 11.62 -45.70 -10.67
C VAL A 69 11.55 -44.23 -11.09
N ILE A 70 10.38 -43.73 -11.50
CA ILE A 70 10.18 -42.33 -11.86
C ILE A 70 10.61 -41.39 -10.69
N ALA A 71 10.22 -41.74 -9.47
CA ALA A 71 10.60 -40.92 -8.28
C ALA A 71 12.10 -40.91 -8.04
N GLN A 72 12.80 -42.05 -8.25
CA GLN A 72 14.24 -42.15 -8.15
C GLN A 72 14.95 -41.38 -9.26
N GLU A 73 14.47 -41.45 -10.49
CA GLU A 73 15.00 -40.69 -11.63
C GLU A 73 14.90 -39.15 -11.41
N VAL A 74 13.76 -38.69 -10.87
CA VAL A 74 13.60 -37.27 -10.48
C VAL A 74 14.65 -36.85 -9.45
N LEU A 75 14.85 -37.65 -8.40
CA LEU A 75 15.86 -37.34 -7.37
C LEU A 75 17.28 -37.33 -7.99
N HIS A 76 17.58 -38.31 -8.83
CA HIS A 76 18.87 -38.42 -9.50
C HIS A 76 19.13 -37.23 -10.46
N SER A 77 18.14 -36.86 -11.25
CA SER A 77 18.19 -35.70 -12.15
C SER A 77 18.43 -34.39 -11.38
N MET A 78 17.75 -34.19 -10.26
CA MET A 78 17.97 -33.00 -9.41
C MET A 78 19.41 -32.96 -8.86
N MET A 79 19.96 -34.12 -8.46
CA MET A 79 21.34 -34.22 -8.00
C MET A 79 22.36 -33.93 -9.10
N LEU A 80 22.16 -34.47 -10.30
CA LEU A 80 23.02 -34.25 -11.46
C LEU A 80 23.03 -32.78 -11.89
N ASN A 81 21.87 -32.12 -11.86
CA ASN A 81 21.72 -30.73 -12.25
C ASN A 81 22.09 -29.76 -11.14
N GLN A 82 22.61 -30.23 -9.99
CA GLN A 82 22.96 -29.42 -8.83
C GLN A 82 21.80 -28.53 -8.31
N GLU A 83 20.57 -29.00 -8.50
CA GLU A 83 19.39 -28.29 -8.00
C GLU A 83 19.25 -28.48 -6.49
N PRO A 84 18.74 -27.45 -5.76
CA PRO A 84 18.51 -27.57 -4.32
C PRO A 84 17.42 -28.62 -4.01
N VAL A 85 17.84 -29.73 -3.39
CA VAL A 85 16.92 -30.83 -3.00
C VAL A 85 16.33 -30.50 -1.64
N THR A 86 15.15 -29.85 -1.63
CA THR A 86 14.30 -29.70 -0.44
C THR A 86 13.16 -30.71 -0.46
N LEU A 87 12.51 -30.95 0.69
CA LEU A 87 11.38 -31.86 0.76
C LEU A 87 10.23 -31.45 -0.17
N ASP A 88 9.95 -30.16 -0.23
CA ASP A 88 8.85 -29.59 -0.99
C ASP A 88 9.13 -29.61 -2.50
N THR A 89 10.34 -29.22 -2.93
CA THR A 89 10.74 -29.25 -4.35
C THR A 89 10.79 -30.68 -4.89
N LEU A 90 11.37 -31.61 -4.12
CA LEU A 90 11.45 -33.01 -4.53
C LEU A 90 10.06 -33.64 -4.62
N LYS A 91 9.19 -33.41 -3.63
CA LYS A 91 7.82 -33.91 -3.64
C LYS A 91 7.01 -33.36 -4.82
N ALA A 92 7.11 -32.05 -5.12
CA ALA A 92 6.41 -31.42 -6.23
C ALA A 92 6.83 -32.02 -7.58
N LYS A 93 8.14 -32.18 -7.81
CA LYS A 93 8.66 -32.77 -9.05
C LYS A 93 8.29 -34.23 -9.21
N ILE A 94 8.29 -35.03 -8.15
CA ILE A 94 7.88 -36.44 -8.18
C ILE A 94 6.37 -36.52 -8.52
N LEU A 95 5.53 -35.68 -7.91
CA LEU A 95 4.10 -35.65 -8.22
C LEU A 95 3.83 -35.27 -9.68
N ALA A 96 4.54 -34.26 -10.21
CA ALA A 96 4.45 -33.85 -11.60
C ALA A 96 4.83 -34.97 -12.56
N ALA A 97 5.87 -35.74 -12.23
CA ALA A 97 6.32 -36.86 -13.08
C ALA A 97 5.42 -38.10 -13.02
N ILE A 98 4.81 -38.41 -11.85
CA ILE A 98 3.97 -39.58 -11.65
C ILE A 98 2.53 -39.39 -12.16
N ASP A 99 2.00 -38.17 -12.00
CA ASP A 99 0.60 -37.86 -12.33
C ASP A 99 0.53 -36.38 -12.81
N PRO A 100 0.80 -36.17 -14.14
CA PRO A 100 0.79 -34.84 -14.73
C PRO A 100 -0.54 -34.08 -14.51
N ASP A 101 -1.66 -34.78 -14.58
CA ASP A 101 -3.00 -34.19 -14.41
C ASP A 101 -3.25 -33.74 -12.96
N LYS A 102 -2.63 -34.42 -11.99
CA LYS A 102 -2.64 -33.95 -10.59
C LYS A 102 -1.58 -32.88 -10.33
N ALA A 103 -0.50 -32.86 -11.10
CA ALA A 103 0.53 -31.84 -11.01
C ALA A 103 0.02 -30.47 -11.52
N GLU A 104 -0.75 -30.44 -12.60
CA GLU A 104 -1.42 -29.20 -13.04
C GLU A 104 -2.38 -28.64 -11.97
N LYS A 105 -2.98 -29.51 -11.13
CA LYS A 105 -3.77 -29.07 -9.98
C LYS A 105 -2.95 -28.65 -8.76
N GLN A 106 -1.64 -28.93 -8.73
CA GLN A 106 -0.70 -28.64 -7.61
C GLN A 106 0.49 -27.76 -8.02
N THR A 107 0.61 -27.31 -9.27
CA THR A 107 1.44 -26.14 -9.55
C THR A 107 0.97 -25.01 -8.66
N PRO A 108 1.86 -24.32 -7.93
CA PRO A 108 1.45 -23.13 -7.20
C PRO A 108 0.82 -22.21 -8.23
N LYS A 109 -0.52 -22.16 -8.25
CA LYS A 109 -1.24 -21.17 -9.01
C LYS A 109 -0.71 -19.85 -8.49
N ASP A 110 -0.27 -18.97 -9.37
CA ASP A 110 0.12 -17.62 -8.99
C ASP A 110 -0.94 -17.04 -8.05
N THR A 111 -0.59 -16.87 -6.79
CA THR A 111 -1.55 -16.43 -5.79
C THR A 111 -1.65 -14.91 -5.80
N LEU A 112 -2.80 -14.37 -5.38
CA LEU A 112 -2.97 -12.93 -5.25
C LEU A 112 -1.90 -12.32 -4.34
N LEU A 113 -1.60 -12.98 -3.20
CA LEU A 113 -0.65 -12.46 -2.21
C LEU A 113 0.79 -12.41 -2.76
N GLU A 114 1.21 -13.42 -3.54
CA GLU A 114 2.52 -13.38 -4.20
C GLU A 114 2.64 -12.19 -5.16
N TRP A 115 1.61 -11.92 -5.94
CA TRP A 115 1.60 -10.75 -6.85
C TRP A 115 1.53 -9.42 -6.12
N VAL A 116 0.86 -9.34 -4.97
CA VAL A 116 0.91 -8.17 -4.08
C VAL A 116 2.35 -7.92 -3.64
N HIS A 117 3.06 -8.94 -3.16
CA HIS A 117 4.43 -8.82 -2.68
C HIS A 117 5.43 -8.50 -3.81
N ARG A 118 5.29 -9.15 -4.98
CA ARG A 118 6.11 -8.84 -6.18
C ARG A 118 5.95 -7.37 -6.58
N TYR A 119 4.71 -6.89 -6.62
CA TYR A 119 4.43 -5.50 -7.00
C TYR A 119 4.93 -4.49 -5.95
N GLN A 120 4.80 -4.80 -4.68
CA GLN A 120 5.39 -4.00 -3.59
C GLN A 120 6.91 -3.89 -3.71
N GLY A 121 7.57 -4.97 -4.10
CA GLY A 121 9.01 -4.99 -4.35
C GLY A 121 9.46 -4.05 -5.47
N GLN A 122 8.59 -3.81 -6.47
CA GLN A 122 8.84 -2.90 -7.59
C GLN A 122 8.56 -1.42 -7.25
N THR A 123 8.01 -1.12 -6.07
CA THR A 123 7.61 0.24 -5.66
C THR A 123 8.45 0.74 -4.49
N ASN A 124 8.55 2.06 -4.34
CA ASN A 124 9.36 2.70 -3.31
C ASN A 124 8.55 3.70 -2.48
N GLY A 125 9.08 4.05 -1.28
CA GLY A 125 8.59 5.11 -0.42
C GLY A 125 7.08 5.02 -0.15
N ARG A 126 6.37 6.15 -0.26
CA ARG A 126 4.94 6.25 0.03
C ARG A 126 4.06 5.33 -0.84
N THR A 127 4.48 5.06 -2.07
CA THR A 127 3.74 4.15 -2.95
C THR A 127 3.74 2.74 -2.38
N ARG A 128 4.87 2.23 -1.92
CA ARG A 128 4.97 0.92 -1.26
C ARG A 128 4.08 0.85 -0.02
N GLU A 129 4.06 1.91 0.80
CA GLU A 129 3.18 1.97 1.98
C GLU A 129 1.70 1.83 1.61
N LEU A 130 1.24 2.49 0.53
CA LEU A 130 -0.15 2.38 0.06
C LEU A 130 -0.50 0.95 -0.40
N TYR A 131 0.45 0.22 -0.98
CA TYR A 131 0.23 -1.20 -1.34
C TYR A 131 0.22 -2.09 -0.09
N ARG A 132 1.05 -1.83 0.93
CA ARG A 132 0.98 -2.51 2.24
C ARG A 132 -0.36 -2.26 2.95
N GLU A 133 -0.87 -1.05 2.89
CA GLU A 133 -2.22 -0.75 3.40
C GLU A 133 -3.29 -1.54 2.64
N THR A 134 -3.13 -1.72 1.32
CA THR A 134 -4.05 -2.52 0.52
C THR A 134 -3.96 -4.01 0.90
N GLU A 135 -2.78 -4.55 1.09
CA GLU A 135 -2.57 -5.91 1.60
C GLU A 135 -3.25 -6.12 2.95
N LYS A 136 -3.11 -5.17 3.88
CA LYS A 136 -3.82 -5.22 5.15
C LYS A 136 -5.35 -5.28 4.96
N ARG A 137 -5.92 -4.53 3.99
CA ARG A 137 -7.35 -4.61 3.69
C ARG A 137 -7.75 -5.96 3.09
N LEU A 138 -6.88 -6.55 2.27
CA LEU A 138 -7.09 -7.89 1.73
C LEU A 138 -7.10 -8.96 2.83
N SER A 139 -6.17 -8.88 3.79
CA SER A 139 -6.12 -9.77 4.95
C SER A 139 -7.37 -9.65 5.83
N GLU A 140 -7.79 -8.42 6.13
CA GLU A 140 -9.03 -8.16 6.88
C GLU A 140 -10.28 -8.69 6.14
N PHE A 141 -10.34 -8.49 4.82
CA PHE A 141 -11.42 -9.04 3.98
C PHE A 141 -11.41 -10.56 3.96
N ALA A 142 -10.26 -11.20 3.87
CA ALA A 142 -10.14 -12.65 3.90
C ALA A 142 -10.71 -13.25 5.19
N ILE A 143 -10.40 -12.65 6.36
CA ILE A 143 -10.98 -13.06 7.64
C ILE A 143 -12.50 -12.90 7.61
N PHE A 144 -13.00 -11.75 7.16
CA PHE A 144 -14.43 -11.49 7.05
C PHE A 144 -15.12 -12.46 6.10
N HIS A 145 -14.50 -12.74 4.96
CA HIS A 145 -15.04 -13.62 3.93
C HIS A 145 -15.27 -15.06 4.43
N VAL A 146 -14.33 -15.60 5.22
CA VAL A 146 -14.40 -16.99 5.69
C VAL A 146 -15.11 -17.17 7.02
N SER A 147 -15.26 -16.12 7.83
CA SER A 147 -15.79 -16.20 9.19
C SER A 147 -17.02 -15.33 9.45
N GLY A 148 -17.30 -14.35 8.59
CA GLY A 148 -18.31 -13.31 8.84
C GLY A 148 -17.89 -12.25 9.86
N ILE A 149 -16.76 -12.42 10.57
CA ILE A 149 -16.28 -11.51 11.60
C ILE A 149 -15.56 -10.32 10.94
N ASN A 150 -15.96 -9.08 11.28
CA ASN A 150 -15.27 -7.89 10.80
C ASN A 150 -14.11 -7.53 11.74
N PRO A 151 -12.83 -7.77 11.36
CA PRO A 151 -11.69 -7.57 12.25
C PRO A 151 -11.43 -6.10 12.64
N ARG A 152 -12.15 -5.15 12.04
CA ARG A 152 -12.00 -3.71 12.38
C ARG A 152 -12.95 -3.24 13.47
N ASN A 153 -14.10 -3.87 13.59
CA ASN A 153 -15.18 -3.42 14.46
C ASN A 153 -15.50 -4.43 15.57
N ASP A 154 -15.10 -5.68 15.39
CA ASP A 154 -15.38 -6.74 16.34
C ASP A 154 -14.20 -6.95 17.29
N LEU A 155 -14.42 -6.66 18.57
CA LEU A 155 -13.49 -7.00 19.64
C LEU A 155 -13.28 -8.53 19.73
N ASP A 156 -14.20 -9.30 19.17
CA ASP A 156 -14.18 -10.76 19.18
C ASP A 156 -13.10 -11.36 18.27
N ILE A 157 -12.48 -10.58 17.38
CA ILE A 157 -11.38 -11.08 16.55
C ILE A 157 -10.21 -11.57 17.41
N HIS A 158 -9.89 -10.88 18.50
CA HIS A 158 -8.85 -11.26 19.46
C HIS A 158 -9.20 -12.53 20.24
N ARG A 159 -10.51 -12.84 20.35
CA ARG A 159 -11.05 -14.04 21.00
C ARG A 159 -11.20 -15.22 20.02
N ASN A 160 -11.00 -15.00 18.73
CA ASN A 160 -11.18 -16.02 17.70
C ASN A 160 -9.94 -16.21 16.80
N PRO A 161 -8.84 -16.76 17.35
CA PRO A 161 -7.62 -17.00 16.58
C PRO A 161 -7.82 -17.94 15.39
N THR A 162 -8.84 -18.82 15.46
CA THR A 162 -9.20 -19.74 14.36
C THR A 162 -9.71 -18.97 13.15
N ALA A 163 -10.49 -17.89 13.33
CA ALA A 163 -10.98 -17.07 12.22
C ALA A 163 -9.82 -16.36 11.51
N THR A 164 -8.87 -15.80 12.28
CA THR A 164 -7.67 -15.17 11.74
C THR A 164 -6.85 -16.18 10.93
N LYS A 165 -6.57 -17.35 11.48
CA LYS A 165 -5.82 -18.40 10.80
C LYS A 165 -6.47 -18.84 9.49
N ARG A 166 -7.79 -19.07 9.50
CA ARG A 166 -8.55 -19.42 8.28
C ARG A 166 -8.49 -18.31 7.22
N GLY A 167 -8.57 -17.05 7.63
CA GLY A 167 -8.43 -15.91 6.72
C GLY A 167 -7.05 -15.82 6.09
N GLU A 168 -6.00 -16.05 6.87
CA GLU A 168 -4.62 -16.12 6.37
C GLU A 168 -4.43 -17.27 5.39
N GLU A 169 -4.89 -18.47 5.73
CA GLU A 169 -4.85 -19.65 4.87
C GLU A 169 -5.60 -19.41 3.55
N TYR A 170 -6.78 -18.79 3.61
CA TYR A 170 -7.54 -18.41 2.42
C TYR A 170 -6.77 -17.45 1.53
N LEU A 171 -6.20 -16.37 2.08
CA LEU A 171 -5.49 -15.35 1.29
C LEU A 171 -4.20 -15.90 0.67
N ILE A 172 -3.47 -16.74 1.41
CA ILE A 172 -2.25 -17.40 0.92
C ILE A 172 -2.56 -18.35 -0.24
N ALA A 173 -3.67 -19.05 -0.15
CA ALA A 173 -4.07 -20.03 -1.16
C ALA A 173 -4.89 -19.45 -2.32
N LEU A 174 -5.31 -18.16 -2.26
CA LEU A 174 -6.21 -17.56 -3.22
C LEU A 174 -5.53 -17.38 -4.59
N PRO A 175 -5.92 -18.15 -5.62
CA PRO A 175 -5.39 -17.99 -6.96
C PRO A 175 -5.76 -16.61 -7.52
N ILE A 176 -4.85 -15.98 -8.23
CA ILE A 176 -5.12 -14.66 -8.83
C ILE A 176 -6.24 -14.72 -9.88
N GLN A 177 -6.44 -15.88 -10.51
CA GLN A 177 -7.49 -16.14 -11.48
C GLN A 177 -8.89 -16.14 -10.86
N ASP A 178 -9.00 -16.38 -9.54
CA ASP A 178 -10.27 -16.39 -8.81
C ASP A 178 -10.75 -14.96 -8.45
N ILE A 179 -9.97 -13.94 -8.78
CA ILE A 179 -10.37 -12.55 -8.62
C ILE A 179 -11.35 -12.16 -9.75
N THR A 180 -12.60 -12.46 -9.54
CA THR A 180 -13.70 -12.19 -10.48
C THR A 180 -14.36 -10.81 -10.22
N PRO A 181 -15.18 -10.27 -11.12
CA PRO A 181 -15.99 -9.09 -10.84
C PRO A 181 -16.83 -9.22 -9.57
N LYS A 182 -17.42 -10.40 -9.33
CA LYS A 182 -18.21 -10.71 -8.12
C LYS A 182 -17.34 -10.67 -6.84
N TRP A 183 -16.11 -11.16 -6.93
CA TRP A 183 -15.16 -11.05 -5.83
C TRP A 183 -14.81 -9.58 -5.53
N LEU A 184 -14.61 -8.75 -6.58
CA LEU A 184 -14.36 -7.31 -6.42
C LEU A 184 -15.56 -6.57 -5.79
N GLU A 185 -16.79 -6.96 -6.15
CA GLU A 185 -18.00 -6.41 -5.52
C GLU A 185 -18.06 -6.74 -4.04
N ALA A 186 -17.74 -7.98 -3.65
CA ALA A 186 -17.71 -8.41 -2.26
C ALA A 186 -16.61 -7.66 -1.48
N PHE A 187 -15.44 -7.47 -2.08
CA PHE A 187 -14.36 -6.68 -1.46
C PHE A 187 -14.74 -5.20 -1.31
N ASP A 188 -15.33 -4.56 -2.35
CA ASP A 188 -15.80 -3.18 -2.26
C ASP A 188 -16.91 -3.01 -1.21
N LEU A 189 -17.84 -3.97 -1.14
CA LEU A 189 -18.89 -4.00 -0.11
C LEU A 189 -18.30 -4.12 1.31
N TYR A 190 -17.28 -4.97 1.48
CA TYR A 190 -16.57 -5.04 2.76
C TYR A 190 -15.92 -3.71 3.14
N LEU A 191 -15.16 -3.11 2.21
CA LEU A 191 -14.52 -1.82 2.44
C LEU A 191 -15.53 -0.71 2.76
N SER A 192 -16.75 -0.77 2.20
CA SER A 192 -17.78 0.25 2.40
C SER A 192 -18.29 0.31 3.85
N LYS A 193 -18.12 -0.75 4.63
CA LYS A 193 -18.50 -0.77 6.05
C LYS A 193 -17.70 0.23 6.91
N THR A 194 -16.50 0.61 6.47
CA THR A 194 -15.59 1.46 7.26
C THR A 194 -14.93 2.59 6.48
N MET A 195 -15.15 2.67 5.17
CA MET A 195 -14.47 3.63 4.29
C MET A 195 -15.44 4.32 3.34
N GLY A 196 -15.24 5.64 3.14
CA GLY A 196 -15.92 6.39 2.08
C GLY A 196 -15.43 6.00 0.68
N THR A 197 -16.20 6.35 -0.34
CA THR A 197 -16.04 5.94 -1.74
C THR A 197 -14.63 6.22 -2.30
N ASN A 198 -14.06 7.41 -2.04
CA ASN A 198 -12.74 7.77 -2.54
C ASN A 198 -11.60 7.00 -1.86
N ALA A 199 -11.74 6.64 -0.58
CA ALA A 199 -10.76 5.81 0.13
C ALA A 199 -10.77 4.37 -0.42
N ARG A 200 -11.95 3.78 -0.64
CA ARG A 200 -12.10 2.46 -1.27
C ARG A 200 -11.51 2.43 -2.67
N ALA A 201 -11.74 3.49 -3.45
CA ALA A 201 -11.19 3.61 -4.79
C ALA A 201 -9.66 3.56 -4.84
N ILE A 202 -8.95 3.92 -3.77
CA ILE A 202 -7.48 3.78 -3.69
C ILE A 202 -7.11 2.29 -3.69
N HIS A 203 -7.71 1.49 -2.81
CA HIS A 203 -7.42 0.06 -2.70
C HIS A 203 -7.80 -0.71 -3.96
N LEU A 204 -8.95 -0.39 -4.57
CA LEU A 204 -9.38 -0.99 -5.83
C LEU A 204 -8.44 -0.65 -6.99
N ARG A 205 -7.93 0.59 -7.07
CA ARG A 205 -6.90 0.96 -8.08
C ARG A 205 -5.57 0.26 -7.87
N ASN A 206 -5.15 0.11 -6.62
CA ASN A 206 -3.96 -0.64 -6.28
C ASN A 206 -4.09 -2.10 -6.71
N LEU A 207 -5.22 -2.75 -6.38
CA LEU A 207 -5.51 -4.10 -6.81
C LEU A 207 -5.53 -4.22 -8.35
N ARG A 208 -6.19 -3.28 -9.04
CA ARG A 208 -6.18 -3.23 -10.51
C ARG A 208 -4.76 -3.13 -11.09
N ALA A 209 -3.88 -2.35 -10.46
CA ALA A 209 -2.49 -2.23 -10.91
C ALA A 209 -1.73 -3.55 -10.74
N ILE A 210 -1.94 -4.26 -9.63
CA ILE A 210 -1.36 -5.59 -9.36
C ILE A 210 -1.83 -6.60 -10.41
N LEU A 211 -3.15 -6.72 -10.65
CA LEU A 211 -3.69 -7.65 -11.65
C LEU A 211 -3.20 -7.33 -13.06
N LYS A 212 -3.12 -6.05 -13.43
CA LYS A 212 -2.56 -5.64 -14.72
C LYS A 212 -1.06 -5.95 -14.84
N ASN A 213 -0.33 -5.90 -13.73
CA ASN A 213 1.07 -6.32 -13.71
C ASN A 213 1.19 -7.83 -13.92
N ALA A 214 0.33 -8.64 -13.31
CA ALA A 214 0.29 -10.07 -13.54
C ALA A 214 -0.01 -10.41 -15.01
N ILE A 215 -1.02 -9.79 -15.61
CA ILE A 215 -1.35 -9.97 -17.04
C ILE A 215 -0.18 -9.60 -17.96
N ARG A 216 0.57 -8.52 -17.66
CA ARG A 216 1.76 -8.13 -18.43
C ARG A 216 2.94 -9.10 -18.29
N ASN A 217 2.92 -9.95 -17.28
CA ASN A 217 3.89 -11.03 -17.06
C ASN A 217 3.31 -12.40 -17.42
N ASP A 218 2.47 -12.41 -18.46
CA ASP A 218 1.94 -13.60 -19.15
C ASP A 218 1.09 -14.52 -18.26
N ILE A 219 0.52 -13.99 -17.16
CA ILE A 219 -0.47 -14.75 -16.41
C ILE A 219 -1.79 -14.74 -17.16
N ASP A 220 -2.30 -15.94 -17.45
CA ASP A 220 -3.62 -16.11 -18.05
C ASP A 220 -4.70 -15.71 -17.03
N LEU A 221 -5.03 -14.41 -17.05
CA LEU A 221 -6.02 -13.77 -16.21
C LEU A 221 -6.91 -12.86 -17.06
N LYS A 222 -8.20 -13.15 -17.06
CA LYS A 222 -9.19 -12.23 -17.64
C LYS A 222 -9.37 -11.02 -16.72
N ASP A 223 -9.00 -9.81 -17.19
CA ASP A 223 -9.09 -8.57 -16.39
C ASP A 223 -10.51 -8.36 -15.82
N PRO A 224 -10.74 -8.54 -14.50
CA PRO A 224 -12.07 -8.41 -13.90
C PRO A 224 -12.56 -6.96 -13.89
N PHE A 225 -11.67 -5.98 -14.01
CA PHE A 225 -11.99 -4.56 -14.05
C PHE A 225 -12.59 -4.11 -15.38
N LEU A 226 -12.63 -4.96 -16.41
CA LEU A 226 -13.40 -4.68 -17.63
C LEU A 226 -14.90 -4.60 -17.33
N LYS A 227 -15.39 -5.40 -16.36
CA LYS A 227 -16.80 -5.44 -15.95
C LYS A 227 -17.07 -4.76 -14.60
N PHE A 228 -16.03 -4.41 -13.83
CA PHE A 228 -16.14 -3.74 -12.54
C PHE A 228 -15.68 -2.29 -12.63
N LYS A 229 -16.60 -1.34 -12.33
CA LYS A 229 -16.32 0.10 -12.37
C LYS A 229 -15.97 0.64 -10.99
N ILE A 230 -14.76 1.19 -10.85
CA ILE A 230 -14.34 1.89 -9.63
C ILE A 230 -15.09 3.21 -9.53
N ARG A 231 -15.92 3.35 -8.49
CA ARG A 231 -16.70 4.57 -8.23
C ARG A 231 -15.81 5.65 -7.62
N ARG A 232 -16.12 6.89 -7.90
CA ARG A 232 -15.51 8.08 -7.28
C ARG A 232 -16.60 9.09 -6.98
N GLU A 233 -16.39 9.87 -5.94
CA GLU A 233 -17.19 11.03 -5.58
C GLU A 233 -16.33 12.29 -5.73
N ASP A 234 -16.97 13.37 -6.14
CA ASP A 234 -16.31 14.67 -6.18
C ASP A 234 -15.92 15.09 -4.77
N THR A 235 -14.70 15.58 -4.65
CA THR A 235 -14.23 16.11 -3.36
C THR A 235 -14.74 17.53 -3.18
N ARG A 236 -15.19 17.87 -1.96
CA ARG A 236 -15.56 19.25 -1.61
C ARG A 236 -14.39 20.19 -1.93
N HIS A 237 -14.74 21.39 -2.37
CA HIS A 237 -13.78 22.48 -2.59
C HIS A 237 -13.05 22.78 -1.28
N ARG A 238 -11.73 22.70 -1.31
CA ARG A 238 -10.86 22.81 -0.12
C ARG A 238 -10.03 24.10 -0.17
N ALA A 239 -10.66 25.22 -0.50
CA ALA A 239 -10.03 26.53 -0.46
C ALA A 239 -10.75 27.41 0.56
N LEU A 240 -10.01 28.31 1.20
CA LEU A 240 -10.59 29.34 2.04
C LEU A 240 -11.25 30.42 1.17
N THR A 241 -12.41 30.92 1.58
CA THR A 241 -12.95 32.16 1.03
C THR A 241 -12.10 33.36 1.49
N PRO A 242 -12.20 34.54 0.85
CA PRO A 242 -11.51 35.73 1.31
C PRO A 242 -11.80 36.08 2.78
N GLU A 243 -13.06 35.95 3.19
CA GLU A 243 -13.50 36.18 4.56
C GLU A 243 -12.91 35.17 5.54
N GLN A 244 -12.87 33.90 5.15
CA GLN A 244 -12.24 32.84 5.94
C GLN A 244 -10.73 33.03 6.04
N PHE A 245 -10.07 33.45 4.95
CA PHE A 245 -8.64 33.77 4.94
C PHE A 245 -8.34 34.92 5.89
N LYS A 246 -9.10 36.02 5.78
CA LYS A 246 -9.02 37.16 6.72
C LYS A 246 -9.16 36.66 8.16
N THR A 247 -10.25 35.97 8.47
CA THR A 247 -10.54 35.46 9.82
C THR A 247 -9.39 34.62 10.37
N LEU A 248 -8.82 33.69 9.58
CA LEU A 248 -7.72 32.82 10.01
C LEU A 248 -6.47 33.62 10.35
N PHE A 249 -6.07 34.57 9.48
CA PHE A 249 -4.79 35.26 9.62
C PHE A 249 -4.85 36.50 10.52
N THR A 250 -6.05 37.05 10.80
CA THR A 250 -6.24 38.16 11.74
C THR A 250 -6.70 37.74 13.13
N TYR A 251 -7.09 36.45 13.31
CA TYR A 251 -7.54 35.97 14.62
C TYR A 251 -6.47 36.20 15.68
N LYS A 252 -6.87 36.85 16.81
CA LYS A 252 -5.98 37.10 17.94
C LYS A 252 -5.82 35.83 18.77
N ILE A 253 -4.71 35.11 18.53
CA ILE A 253 -4.39 33.89 19.28
C ILE A 253 -4.09 34.25 20.73
N PRO A 254 -4.70 33.55 21.73
CA PRO A 254 -4.42 33.79 23.14
C PRO A 254 -2.93 33.59 23.48
N GLU A 255 -2.39 34.40 24.41
CA GLU A 255 -0.97 34.35 24.80
C GLU A 255 -0.54 32.95 25.28
N LYS A 256 -1.41 32.24 25.99
CA LYS A 256 -1.16 30.86 26.44
C LYS A 256 -1.00 29.85 25.30
N GLU A 257 -1.37 30.22 24.06
CA GLU A 257 -1.36 29.38 22.86
C GLU A 257 -0.48 30.00 21.75
N LYS A 258 0.46 30.84 22.11
CA LYS A 258 1.35 31.57 21.19
C LYS A 258 2.13 30.66 20.24
N GLU A 259 2.33 29.39 20.58
CA GLU A 259 2.94 28.40 19.69
C GLU A 259 2.17 28.25 18.36
N LEU A 260 0.84 28.48 18.38
CA LEU A 260 0.02 28.40 17.16
C LEU A 260 0.34 29.53 16.17
N ILE A 261 0.89 30.65 16.64
CA ILE A 261 1.31 31.78 15.78
C ILE A 261 2.38 31.30 14.81
N GLU A 262 3.36 30.55 15.29
CA GLU A 262 4.43 29.99 14.47
C GLU A 262 3.89 29.14 13.33
N TYR A 263 3.00 28.19 13.64
CA TYR A 263 2.43 27.30 12.61
C TYR A 263 1.50 28.05 11.65
N ARG A 264 0.80 29.09 12.11
CA ARG A 264 0.01 29.97 11.25
C ARG A 264 0.89 30.79 10.31
N ASP A 265 2.02 31.30 10.79
CA ASP A 265 3.01 32.04 9.97
C ASP A 265 3.62 31.09 8.89
N ILE A 266 3.95 29.85 9.24
CA ILE A 266 4.43 28.87 8.26
C ILE A 266 3.33 28.52 7.25
N ALA A 267 2.08 28.46 7.66
CA ALA A 267 0.96 28.27 6.74
C ALA A 267 0.85 29.47 5.78
N LEU A 268 0.99 30.70 6.27
CA LEU A 268 1.04 31.88 5.41
C LEU A 268 2.23 31.82 4.44
N LEU A 269 3.41 31.43 4.90
CA LEU A 269 4.59 31.24 4.06
C LEU A 269 4.31 30.26 2.91
N ILE A 270 3.66 29.14 3.18
CA ILE A 270 3.27 28.16 2.14
C ILE A 270 2.35 28.81 1.11
N PHE A 271 1.38 29.64 1.54
CA PHE A 271 0.53 30.39 0.62
C PHE A 271 1.35 31.39 -0.24
N LEU A 272 2.23 32.18 0.38
CA LEU A 272 3.09 33.17 -0.29
C LEU A 272 4.03 32.52 -1.33
N LEU A 273 4.37 31.25 -1.16
CA LEU A 273 5.19 30.45 -2.07
C LEU A 273 4.32 29.57 -3.01
N ILE A 274 3.21 30.10 -3.51
CA ILE A 274 2.33 29.45 -4.51
C ILE A 274 1.78 28.11 -3.99
N GLY A 275 1.62 27.96 -2.69
CA GLY A 275 1.19 26.71 -2.08
C GLY A 275 2.22 25.58 -2.23
N ILE A 276 3.48 25.86 -1.99
CA ILE A 276 4.58 24.89 -1.99
C ILE A 276 4.24 23.68 -1.10
N ASN A 277 4.65 22.48 -1.50
CA ASN A 277 4.45 21.32 -0.66
C ASN A 277 5.37 21.36 0.56
N VAL A 278 4.86 20.96 1.73
CA VAL A 278 5.65 20.95 2.98
C VAL A 278 6.92 20.12 2.83
N ALA A 279 6.90 19.01 2.07
CA ALA A 279 8.08 18.19 1.87
C ALA A 279 9.18 18.91 1.09
N ASP A 280 8.80 19.72 0.07
CA ASP A 280 9.75 20.49 -0.74
C ASP A 280 10.29 21.70 0.07
N LEU A 281 9.41 22.39 0.82
CA LEU A 281 9.80 23.49 1.72
C LEU A 281 10.70 23.04 2.87
N PHE A 282 10.47 21.83 3.39
CA PHE A 282 11.21 21.26 4.51
C PHE A 282 12.69 21.06 4.19
N GLU A 283 13.02 20.63 2.98
CA GLU A 283 14.38 20.35 2.54
C GLU A 283 15.12 21.57 1.99
N ALA A 284 14.44 22.72 1.88
CA ALA A 284 15.03 23.93 1.34
C ALA A 284 16.14 24.49 2.25
N THR A 285 17.33 24.71 1.68
CA THR A 285 18.52 25.18 2.42
C THR A 285 18.77 26.68 2.27
N GLU A 286 18.55 27.20 1.06
CA GLU A 286 18.82 28.59 0.72
C GLU A 286 17.93 29.07 -0.42
N PHE A 287 17.90 30.35 -0.61
CA PHE A 287 17.42 30.99 -1.84
C PHE A 287 18.50 31.90 -2.41
N MET A 288 18.74 31.77 -3.73
CA MET A 288 19.76 32.51 -4.46
C MET A 288 19.11 33.59 -5.31
N ASN A 289 19.72 34.77 -5.38
CA ASN A 289 19.21 35.90 -6.18
C ASN A 289 17.72 36.20 -5.90
N GLY A 290 17.29 36.04 -4.64
CA GLY A 290 15.91 36.30 -4.24
C GLY A 290 14.92 35.20 -4.70
N ARG A 291 15.39 34.03 -5.12
CA ARG A 291 14.56 32.92 -5.63
C ARG A 291 14.79 31.64 -4.86
N LEU A 292 13.71 30.96 -4.55
CA LEU A 292 13.71 29.58 -4.03
C LEU A 292 13.64 28.61 -5.19
N GLU A 293 14.74 27.91 -5.42
CA GLU A 293 14.83 26.91 -6.47
C GLU A 293 14.85 25.51 -5.89
N TYR A 294 14.02 24.61 -6.45
CA TYR A 294 13.95 23.23 -6.00
C TYR A 294 13.38 22.30 -7.07
N ASN A 295 13.80 21.05 -7.02
CA ASN A 295 13.19 19.99 -7.81
C ASN A 295 12.07 19.33 -6.99
N ARG A 296 10.83 19.42 -7.47
CA ARG A 296 9.69 18.84 -6.77
C ARG A 296 9.89 17.35 -6.55
N ARG A 297 9.89 16.91 -5.31
CA ARG A 297 10.16 15.52 -4.90
C ARG A 297 9.28 14.47 -5.61
N LYS A 298 8.02 14.80 -5.87
CA LYS A 298 7.05 13.86 -6.48
C LYS A 298 7.21 13.71 -8.00
N THR A 299 7.61 14.77 -8.71
CA THR A 299 7.57 14.84 -10.18
C THR A 299 8.92 15.14 -10.79
N HIS A 300 9.95 15.42 -9.97
CA HIS A 300 11.29 15.83 -10.36
C HIS A 300 11.32 17.07 -11.28
N ARG A 301 10.21 17.81 -11.32
CA ARG A 301 10.11 19.05 -12.08
C ARG A 301 10.81 20.17 -11.32
N HIS A 302 11.62 20.96 -12.03
CA HIS A 302 12.25 22.17 -11.51
C HIS A 302 11.23 23.27 -11.25
N TYR A 303 11.35 23.96 -10.12
CA TYR A 303 10.59 25.14 -9.72
C TYR A 303 11.52 26.23 -9.30
N SER A 304 11.19 27.47 -9.69
CA SER A 304 11.84 28.69 -9.26
C SER A 304 10.76 29.68 -8.83
N ILE A 305 10.72 30.03 -7.55
CA ILE A 305 9.73 30.93 -6.97
C ILE A 305 10.45 32.15 -6.41
N LYS A 306 10.05 33.34 -6.86
CA LYS A 306 10.55 34.60 -6.27
C LYS A 306 10.10 34.68 -4.82
N VAL A 307 11.05 34.92 -3.93
CA VAL A 307 10.81 35.09 -2.49
C VAL A 307 10.48 36.54 -2.22
N GLU A 308 9.20 36.84 -2.12
CA GLU A 308 8.72 38.19 -1.84
C GLU A 308 9.07 38.62 -0.40
N PRO A 309 9.14 39.95 -0.09
CA PRO A 309 9.59 40.46 1.22
C PRO A 309 8.84 39.83 2.42
N GLU A 310 7.54 39.61 2.27
CA GLU A 310 6.69 39.01 3.30
C GLU A 310 7.11 37.55 3.60
N ALA A 311 7.43 36.78 2.57
CA ALA A 311 7.95 35.44 2.72
C ALA A 311 9.35 35.43 3.33
N ALA A 312 10.21 36.35 2.90
CA ALA A 312 11.57 36.53 3.45
C ALA A 312 11.54 36.87 4.95
N ALA A 313 10.59 37.70 5.39
CA ALA A 313 10.41 38.02 6.80
C ALA A 313 10.08 36.79 7.66
N ILE A 314 9.24 35.91 7.16
CA ILE A 314 8.88 34.64 7.85
C ILE A 314 10.08 33.69 7.87
N PHE A 315 10.81 33.55 6.76
CA PHE A 315 12.06 32.79 6.73
C PHE A 315 13.06 33.28 7.77
N LYS A 316 13.26 34.61 7.83
CA LYS A 316 14.16 35.23 8.82
C LYS A 316 13.74 34.90 10.26
N LYS A 317 12.42 34.94 10.54
CA LYS A 317 11.88 34.70 11.89
C LYS A 317 12.07 33.24 12.35
N TYR A 318 11.97 32.28 11.44
CA TYR A 318 11.99 30.82 11.75
C TYR A 318 13.18 30.10 11.14
N ARG A 319 14.26 30.82 10.85
CA ARG A 319 15.46 30.28 10.20
C ARG A 319 16.10 29.17 11.02
N GLY A 320 16.51 28.10 10.33
CA GLY A 320 17.34 27.04 10.86
C GLY A 320 18.84 27.35 10.76
N LYS A 321 19.64 26.38 11.20
CA LYS A 321 21.12 26.47 11.10
C LYS A 321 21.62 26.14 9.70
N ARG A 322 21.08 25.10 9.08
CA ARG A 322 21.43 24.60 7.74
C ARG A 322 20.30 24.78 6.72
N HIS A 323 19.06 24.74 7.19
CA HIS A 323 17.87 24.86 6.35
C HIS A 323 17.20 26.22 6.50
N LEU A 324 16.35 26.58 5.54
CA LEU A 324 15.57 27.82 5.60
C LEU A 324 14.61 27.82 6.80
N LEU A 325 14.14 26.66 7.21
CA LEU A 325 13.29 26.51 8.38
C LEU A 325 13.94 25.60 9.42
N LYS A 326 13.92 26.02 10.68
CA LYS A 326 14.52 25.30 11.82
C LYS A 326 14.06 23.86 12.00
N TYR A 327 12.90 23.49 11.47
CA TYR A 327 12.32 22.14 11.65
C TYR A 327 13.15 21.03 11.01
N ALA A 328 13.75 21.30 9.85
CA ALA A 328 14.59 20.34 9.16
C ALA A 328 15.94 20.09 9.86
N ASP A 329 16.35 21.00 10.75
CA ASP A 329 17.53 20.85 11.58
C ASP A 329 17.27 20.04 12.87
N THR A 330 16.05 19.55 13.04
CA THR A 330 15.63 18.71 14.15
C THR A 330 15.38 17.26 13.68
N ASN A 331 15.20 16.34 14.62
CA ASN A 331 14.94 14.91 14.31
C ASN A 331 13.48 14.62 13.90
N ILE A 332 12.76 15.60 13.35
CA ILE A 332 11.40 15.39 12.84
C ILE A 332 11.41 15.19 11.32
N SER A 333 10.46 14.44 10.80
CA SER A 333 10.25 14.31 9.35
C SER A 333 9.30 15.39 8.82
N HIS A 334 9.34 15.66 7.52
CA HIS A 334 8.37 16.52 6.85
C HIS A 334 6.91 16.03 7.05
N ILE A 335 6.70 14.72 7.20
CA ILE A 335 5.37 14.15 7.51
C ILE A 335 4.93 14.58 8.91
N SER A 336 5.84 14.54 9.89
CA SER A 336 5.57 14.98 11.25
C SER A 336 5.29 16.49 11.30
N LEU A 337 6.04 17.29 10.54
CA LEU A 337 5.79 18.73 10.41
C LEU A 337 4.41 18.98 9.78
N THR A 338 4.05 18.29 8.69
CA THR A 338 2.73 18.41 8.06
C THR A 338 1.60 18.12 9.06
N LYS A 339 1.72 17.05 9.83
CA LYS A 339 0.75 16.70 10.87
C LYS A 339 0.66 17.76 11.99
N LYS A 340 1.78 18.37 12.36
CA LYS A 340 1.80 19.47 13.34
C LYS A 340 1.11 20.71 12.78
N LEU A 341 1.42 21.10 11.54
CA LEU A 341 0.78 22.22 10.86
C LEU A 341 -0.75 22.01 10.76
N ASP A 342 -1.20 20.87 10.28
CA ASP A 342 -2.62 20.55 10.16
C ASP A 342 -3.33 20.61 11.53
N ARG A 343 -2.71 20.01 12.55
CA ARG A 343 -3.25 20.04 13.92
C ARG A 343 -3.31 21.45 14.49
N SER A 344 -2.28 22.24 14.27
CA SER A 344 -2.20 23.60 14.79
C SER A 344 -3.18 24.54 14.09
N LEU A 345 -3.32 24.45 12.77
CA LEU A 345 -4.32 25.21 12.03
C LEU A 345 -5.75 24.91 12.48
N LYS A 346 -6.08 23.64 12.74
CA LYS A 346 -7.38 23.23 13.28
C LYS A 346 -7.66 23.75 14.69
N ARG A 347 -6.63 24.14 15.42
CA ARG A 347 -6.71 24.70 16.78
C ARG A 347 -6.81 26.22 16.82
N VAL A 348 -6.55 26.91 15.72
CA VAL A 348 -6.71 28.37 15.66
C VAL A 348 -8.17 28.71 15.86
N GLY A 349 -8.51 29.31 17.02
CA GLY A 349 -9.86 29.62 17.44
C GLY A 349 -9.98 29.74 18.96
N PRO A 350 -11.19 29.89 19.49
CA PRO A 350 -11.43 29.91 20.93
C PRO A 350 -10.95 28.65 21.63
N VAL A 351 -10.48 28.80 22.85
CA VAL A 351 -10.04 27.71 23.73
C VAL A 351 -10.78 27.82 25.06
N THR A 352 -11.39 26.73 25.51
CA THR A 352 -11.91 26.61 26.85
C THR A 352 -10.97 25.79 27.71
N TYR A 353 -10.79 26.19 28.95
CA TYR A 353 -9.96 25.50 29.92
C TYR A 353 -10.87 24.94 31.01
N ASP A 354 -10.89 23.61 31.12
CA ASP A 354 -11.56 22.97 32.26
C ASP A 354 -10.58 22.95 33.43
N PRO A 355 -10.94 23.55 34.57
CA PRO A 355 -10.09 23.57 35.76
C PRO A 355 -10.00 22.20 36.45
N SER A 356 -10.83 21.24 36.10
CA SER A 356 -10.78 19.90 36.68
C SER A 356 -9.45 19.24 36.41
N PRO A 357 -8.68 18.81 37.43
CA PRO A 357 -7.36 18.21 37.22
C PRO A 357 -7.51 16.84 36.55
N THR A 358 -6.85 16.70 35.42
CA THR A 358 -6.60 15.38 34.81
C THR A 358 -5.67 14.55 35.69
N ARG A 359 -5.50 13.23 35.40
CA ARG A 359 -4.53 12.37 36.11
C ARG A 359 -3.12 12.98 36.25
N ASN A 360 -2.74 13.93 35.38
CA ASN A 360 -1.44 14.62 35.38
C ASN A 360 -1.52 16.05 35.93
N HIS A 361 -2.55 16.44 36.66
CA HIS A 361 -2.76 17.80 37.21
C HIS A 361 -2.69 18.93 36.16
N GLN A 362 -2.87 18.63 34.88
CA GLN A 362 -2.93 19.63 33.81
C GLN A 362 -4.40 19.97 33.51
N PRO A 363 -4.75 21.24 33.36
CA PRO A 363 -6.11 21.61 32.96
C PRO A 363 -6.43 21.02 31.59
N PHE A 364 -7.62 20.46 31.45
CA PHE A 364 -8.08 19.98 30.16
C PHE A 364 -8.36 21.15 29.22
N LYS A 365 -7.75 21.13 28.04
CA LYS A 365 -7.96 22.14 26.99
C LYS A 365 -8.91 21.62 25.92
N GLN A 366 -10.00 22.33 25.70
CA GLN A 366 -10.89 22.08 24.57
C GLN A 366 -10.76 23.18 23.53
N TRP A 367 -10.41 22.79 22.30
CA TRP A 367 -10.21 23.68 21.18
C TRP A 367 -11.47 23.81 20.35
N HIS A 368 -11.89 25.05 20.08
CA HIS A 368 -13.02 25.36 19.21
C HIS A 368 -12.48 26.07 17.96
N GLY A 369 -11.76 25.29 17.12
CA GLY A 369 -11.10 25.83 15.95
C GLY A 369 -12.05 26.45 14.93
N LEU A 370 -11.66 27.58 14.37
CA LEU A 370 -12.43 28.30 13.33
C LEU A 370 -12.75 27.43 12.13
N PHE A 371 -11.82 26.53 11.78
CA PHE A 371 -11.92 25.66 10.60
C PHE A 371 -11.47 24.23 10.94
N PRO A 372 -12.34 23.39 11.52
CA PRO A 372 -11.98 22.07 12.04
C PRO A 372 -11.48 21.09 10.96
N ASP A 373 -11.85 21.32 9.70
CA ASP A 373 -11.45 20.46 8.57
C ASP A 373 -10.22 20.97 7.81
N ILE A 374 -9.68 22.14 8.19
CA ILE A 374 -8.56 22.76 7.49
C ILE A 374 -7.32 21.86 7.51
N SER A 375 -6.61 21.85 6.39
CA SER A 375 -5.25 21.32 6.30
C SER A 375 -4.35 22.33 5.59
N VAL A 376 -3.06 22.20 5.77
CA VAL A 376 -2.08 23.06 5.11
C VAL A 376 -2.21 23.04 3.58
N TYR A 377 -2.69 21.92 3.02
CA TYR A 377 -2.91 21.78 1.59
C TYR A 377 -4.04 22.69 1.05
N TRP A 378 -4.98 23.13 1.90
CA TRP A 378 -5.98 24.11 1.52
C TRP A 378 -5.38 25.42 1.04
N LEU A 379 -4.22 25.81 1.53
CA LEU A 379 -3.56 27.07 1.14
C LEU A 379 -3.14 27.07 -0.31
N ARG A 380 -2.76 25.91 -0.86
CA ARG A 380 -2.51 25.77 -2.30
C ARG A 380 -3.78 25.93 -3.12
N HIS A 381 -4.88 25.37 -2.66
CA HIS A 381 -6.18 25.57 -3.31
C HIS A 381 -6.66 27.01 -3.16
N THR A 382 -6.42 27.63 -2.01
CA THR A 382 -6.75 29.05 -1.74
C THR A 382 -5.99 29.97 -2.69
N TRP A 383 -4.67 29.73 -2.86
CA TRP A 383 -3.87 30.49 -3.79
C TRP A 383 -4.44 30.41 -5.22
N ALA A 384 -4.73 29.22 -5.70
CA ALA A 384 -5.31 28.99 -7.02
C ALA A 384 -6.70 29.66 -7.19
N THR A 385 -7.53 29.59 -6.14
CA THR A 385 -8.86 30.21 -6.12
C THR A 385 -8.77 31.74 -6.14
N PHE A 386 -7.84 32.32 -5.36
CA PHE A 386 -7.62 33.77 -5.37
C PHE A 386 -7.06 34.24 -6.71
N ALA A 387 -6.12 33.50 -7.29
CA ALA A 387 -5.60 33.78 -8.62
C ALA A 387 -6.73 33.82 -9.67
N ALA A 388 -7.61 32.83 -9.67
CA ALA A 388 -8.77 32.81 -10.57
C ALA A 388 -9.73 33.97 -10.30
N LYS A 389 -9.98 34.30 -9.02
CA LYS A 389 -10.89 35.38 -8.62
C LYS A 389 -10.41 36.76 -9.09
N ILE A 390 -9.08 37.00 -9.10
CA ILE A 390 -8.51 38.27 -9.59
C ILE A 390 -8.20 38.25 -11.09
N GLY A 391 -8.73 37.28 -11.83
CA GLY A 391 -8.66 37.24 -13.30
C GLY A 391 -7.36 36.72 -13.89
N ILE A 392 -6.51 35.99 -13.11
CA ILE A 392 -5.33 35.35 -13.68
C ILE A 392 -5.78 34.19 -14.59
N PRO A 393 -5.27 34.10 -15.84
CA PRO A 393 -5.63 33.06 -16.77
C PRO A 393 -5.39 31.65 -16.23
N LYS A 394 -6.28 30.71 -16.57
CA LYS A 394 -6.22 29.33 -16.06
C LYS A 394 -4.91 28.63 -16.40
N ASP A 395 -4.36 28.90 -17.59
CA ASP A 395 -3.08 28.33 -18.03
C ASP A 395 -1.91 28.87 -17.20
N THR A 396 -1.91 30.17 -16.88
CA THR A 396 -0.95 30.78 -15.95
C THR A 396 -1.05 30.16 -14.56
N ILE A 397 -2.28 29.95 -14.06
CA ILE A 397 -2.48 29.26 -12.76
C ILE A 397 -1.92 27.85 -12.81
N ALA A 398 -2.20 27.11 -13.90
CA ALA A 398 -1.69 25.75 -14.09
C ALA A 398 -0.14 25.74 -14.13
N LEU A 399 0.46 26.73 -14.81
CA LEU A 399 1.90 26.93 -14.86
C LEU A 399 2.50 27.17 -13.46
N CYS A 400 1.95 28.12 -12.72
CA CYS A 400 2.37 28.43 -11.34
C CYS A 400 2.28 27.18 -10.41
N LEU A 401 1.25 26.38 -10.60
CA LEU A 401 1.06 25.14 -9.83
C LEU A 401 1.86 23.94 -10.40
N GLY A 402 2.53 24.12 -11.53
CA GLY A 402 3.27 23.05 -12.20
C GLY A 402 2.41 21.90 -12.71
N HIS A 403 1.18 22.18 -13.10
CA HIS A 403 0.25 21.20 -13.66
C HIS A 403 0.30 21.14 -15.20
N GLY A 404 1.18 21.91 -15.86
CA GLY A 404 1.31 21.94 -17.31
C GLY A 404 1.54 20.53 -17.88
N LYS A 405 0.70 20.13 -18.84
CA LYS A 405 1.04 19.02 -19.73
C LYS A 405 2.22 19.51 -20.59
N LYS A 406 3.30 18.74 -20.64
CA LYS A 406 4.31 18.96 -21.68
C LYS A 406 3.68 18.59 -23.02
N THR A 407 3.12 19.54 -23.72
CA THR A 407 2.87 19.39 -25.16
C THR A 407 4.20 19.61 -25.89
N VAL A 408 4.31 19.09 -27.11
CA VAL A 408 5.51 19.34 -27.94
C VAL A 408 5.73 20.84 -28.09
N THR A 409 4.68 21.64 -28.13
CA THR A 409 4.70 23.10 -28.18
C THR A 409 5.33 23.73 -26.91
N ASP A 410 5.12 23.16 -25.73
CA ASP A 410 5.68 23.68 -24.46
C ASP A 410 7.22 23.58 -24.41
N ILE A 411 7.84 22.79 -25.30
CA ILE A 411 9.31 22.70 -25.44
C ILE A 411 9.86 23.94 -26.12
N TYR A 412 9.06 24.61 -26.95
CA TYR A 412 9.43 25.81 -27.72
C TYR A 412 9.01 27.12 -27.05
N ILE A 413 8.13 27.07 -26.04
CA ILE A 413 7.70 28.23 -25.28
C ILE A 413 8.58 28.30 -24.03
N ASP A 414 9.53 29.23 -24.04
CA ASP A 414 10.22 29.65 -22.82
C ASP A 414 9.19 30.40 -21.97
N PHE A 415 8.57 29.69 -21.04
CA PHE A 415 7.60 30.32 -20.13
C PHE A 415 8.37 31.32 -19.29
N ASP A 416 8.13 32.59 -19.60
CA ASP A 416 8.72 33.72 -18.90
C ASP A 416 8.44 33.57 -17.40
N GLN A 417 9.51 33.40 -16.63
CA GLN A 417 9.47 33.33 -15.18
C GLN A 417 8.82 34.58 -14.59
N GLU A 418 8.88 35.71 -15.28
CA GLU A 418 8.21 36.96 -14.91
C GLU A 418 6.69 36.81 -14.84
N VAL A 419 6.08 35.99 -15.70
CA VAL A 419 4.63 35.75 -15.68
C VAL A 419 4.22 35.07 -14.37
N ILE A 420 5.01 34.12 -13.89
CA ILE A 420 4.78 33.45 -12.60
C ILE A 420 4.95 34.42 -11.45
N ASP A 421 6.00 35.23 -11.48
CA ASP A 421 6.33 36.20 -10.45
C ASP A 421 5.24 37.28 -10.34
N LEU A 422 4.81 37.86 -11.47
CA LEU A 422 3.73 38.84 -11.53
C LEU A 422 2.40 38.25 -11.05
N ALA A 423 2.09 37.02 -11.46
CA ALA A 423 0.90 36.33 -11.00
C ALA A 423 0.92 36.12 -9.48
N ASN A 424 2.04 35.64 -8.93
CA ASN A 424 2.20 35.44 -7.50
C ASN A 424 2.10 36.76 -6.73
N ARG A 425 2.77 37.82 -7.21
CA ARG A 425 2.71 39.15 -6.57
C ARG A 425 1.26 39.68 -6.50
N LYS A 426 0.49 39.62 -7.61
CA LYS A 426 -0.92 40.00 -7.62
C LYS A 426 -1.76 39.23 -6.60
N VAL A 427 -1.55 37.92 -6.48
CA VAL A 427 -2.27 37.08 -5.48
C VAL A 427 -1.88 37.48 -4.06
N ILE A 428 -0.61 37.73 -3.81
CA ILE A 428 -0.11 38.18 -2.51
C ILE A 428 -0.71 39.55 -2.15
N ASP A 429 -0.69 40.53 -3.07
CA ASP A 429 -1.27 41.85 -2.86
C ASP A 429 -2.74 41.78 -2.52
N TYR A 430 -3.51 40.95 -3.28
CA TYR A 430 -4.90 40.71 -2.99
C TYR A 430 -5.09 40.11 -1.59
N ALA A 431 -4.34 39.06 -1.24
CA ALA A 431 -4.46 38.40 0.06
C ALA A 431 -4.08 39.35 1.22
N LEU A 432 -3.03 40.16 1.06
CA LEU A 432 -2.61 41.13 2.08
C LEU A 432 -3.60 42.27 2.24
N SER A 433 -4.30 42.68 1.19
CA SER A 433 -5.39 43.67 1.29
C SER A 433 -6.56 43.18 2.15
N LEU A 434 -6.76 41.86 2.28
CA LEU A 434 -7.79 41.31 3.14
C LEU A 434 -7.45 41.32 4.63
N ILE A 435 -6.17 41.27 4.97
CA ILE A 435 -5.67 41.13 6.36
C ILE A 435 -5.11 42.42 6.96
N LYS A 436 -4.93 43.45 6.13
CA LYS A 436 -4.72 44.83 6.59
C LYS A 436 -6.05 45.43 7.07
#